data_95aa8acb9fd9622b6abb83404c677ecf
#
_entry.id   95aa8acb9fd9622b6abb83404c677ecf
#
_cell.length_a   1.000
_cell.length_b   1.000
_cell.length_c   1.000
_cell.angle_alpha   90.00
_cell.angle_beta   90.00
_cell.angle_gamma   90.00
#
_symmetry.space_group_name_H-M   'P 1'
#
loop_
_entity.id
_entity.type
_entity.pdbx_description
1 polymer ?
#
loop_
_entity_poly.entity_id
_entity_poly.type
_entity_poly.pdbx_seq_one_letter_code
_entity_poly.pdbx_strand_id
1 'polypeptide(L)'
;FGIGPGDSRFVDMVDAYDPMLRRKLLDSAKAAGVVCHEGVYIFFSGPSFETPAEIRAARVLGADAVGMSTAPETILARHAGLKVAALSLMTNYAAGLVPGALAHEQTLSVAATAADKVRLVLRTFLERCA
;
A
#
# COMPACT_ATOMS: atom_id res chain seq x y z
N PHE A 1 -8.68 -3.63 -19.86
CA PHE A 1 -9.08 -5.03 -19.63
C PHE A 1 -9.50 -5.62 -20.97
N GLY A 2 -8.75 -6.61 -21.49
CA GLY A 2 -9.22 -7.48 -22.57
C GLY A 2 -10.17 -8.49 -21.97
N ILE A 3 -11.46 -8.21 -22.00
CA ILE A 3 -12.48 -9.07 -21.39
C ILE A 3 -13.00 -9.99 -22.49
N GLY A 4 -12.73 -11.29 -22.36
CA GLY A 4 -13.30 -12.32 -23.21
C GLY A 4 -14.81 -12.52 -22.99
N PRO A 5 -15.50 -13.22 -23.89
CA PRO A 5 -16.89 -13.62 -23.67
C PRO A 5 -16.99 -14.46 -22.38
N GLY A 6 -17.81 -14.01 -21.41
CA GLY A 6 -18.01 -14.68 -20.13
C GLY A 6 -17.20 -14.12 -18.95
N ASP A 7 -16.24 -13.25 -19.19
CA ASP A 7 -15.49 -12.60 -18.10
C ASP A 7 -16.37 -11.58 -17.35
N SER A 8 -16.29 -11.59 -16.03
CA SER A 8 -16.93 -10.58 -15.21
C SER A 8 -16.24 -9.23 -15.38
N ARG A 9 -17.04 -8.19 -15.64
CA ARG A 9 -16.55 -6.80 -15.65
C ARG A 9 -16.37 -6.23 -14.25
N PHE A 10 -16.93 -6.89 -13.24
CA PHE A 10 -16.93 -6.46 -11.86
C PHE A 10 -15.94 -7.31 -11.07
N VAL A 11 -15.05 -6.66 -10.35
CA VAL A 11 -14.04 -7.31 -9.50
C VAL A 11 -14.49 -7.20 -8.05
N ASP A 12 -14.60 -8.34 -7.37
CA ASP A 12 -14.84 -8.35 -5.95
C ASP A 12 -13.61 -7.86 -5.19
N MET A 13 -13.79 -6.78 -4.43
CA MET A 13 -12.74 -6.14 -3.62
C MET A 13 -12.94 -6.36 -2.12
N VAL A 14 -13.90 -7.19 -1.72
CA VAL A 14 -13.99 -7.66 -0.33
C VAL A 14 -12.75 -8.51 -0.05
N ASP A 15 -12.05 -8.22 1.04
CA ASP A 15 -10.75 -8.83 1.34
C ASP A 15 -9.75 -8.73 0.16
N ALA A 16 -9.73 -7.57 -0.52
CA ALA A 16 -8.83 -7.31 -1.63
C ALA A 16 -7.38 -7.65 -1.29
N TYR A 17 -6.99 -7.39 -0.05
CA TYR A 17 -5.75 -7.86 0.56
C TYR A 17 -6.07 -9.07 1.45
N ASP A 18 -5.59 -10.24 1.07
CA ASP A 18 -5.88 -11.53 1.71
C ASP A 18 -5.51 -11.51 3.21
N PRO A 19 -6.45 -11.83 4.13
CA PRO A 19 -6.22 -11.74 5.57
C PRO A 19 -5.08 -12.63 6.07
N MET A 20 -4.90 -13.80 5.45
CA MET A 20 -3.82 -14.73 5.84
C MET A 20 -2.45 -14.18 5.42
N LEU A 21 -2.36 -13.61 4.21
CA LEU A 21 -1.12 -12.99 3.75
C LEU A 21 -0.79 -11.72 4.54
N ARG A 22 -1.79 -10.89 4.88
CA ARG A 22 -1.59 -9.73 5.76
C ARG A 22 -1.02 -10.14 7.12
N ARG A 23 -1.59 -11.19 7.75
CA ARG A 23 -1.09 -11.72 9.03
C ARG A 23 0.35 -12.22 8.88
N LYS A 24 0.65 -13.02 7.85
CA LYS A 24 2.00 -13.50 7.59
C LYS A 24 3.00 -12.35 7.40
N LEU A 25 2.58 -11.27 6.74
CA LEU A 25 3.43 -10.09 6.51
C LEU A 25 3.76 -9.36 7.84
N LEU A 26 2.77 -9.17 8.70
CA LEU A 26 2.96 -8.58 10.03
C LEU A 26 3.88 -9.45 10.91
N ASP A 27 3.67 -10.77 10.92
CA ASP A 27 4.50 -11.70 11.65
C ASP A 27 5.95 -11.73 11.11
N SER A 28 6.11 -11.56 9.81
CA SER A 28 7.43 -11.47 9.17
C SER A 28 8.16 -10.17 9.53
N ALA A 29 7.44 -9.04 9.55
CA ALA A 29 8.01 -7.77 10.00
C ALA A 29 8.45 -7.86 11.47
N LYS A 30 7.62 -8.45 12.34
CA LYS A 30 7.96 -8.67 13.75
C LYS A 30 9.21 -9.55 13.91
N ALA A 31 9.30 -10.66 13.17
CA ALA A 31 10.46 -11.54 13.18
C ALA A 31 11.73 -10.86 12.67
N ALA A 32 11.60 -9.94 11.70
CA ALA A 32 12.68 -9.12 11.17
C ALA A 32 13.06 -7.92 12.08
N GLY A 33 12.37 -7.71 13.20
CA GLY A 33 12.59 -6.55 14.08
C GLY A 33 12.19 -5.22 13.44
N VAL A 34 11.30 -5.24 12.45
CA VAL A 34 10.84 -4.06 11.72
C VAL A 34 9.44 -3.67 12.19
N VAL A 35 9.27 -2.41 12.56
CA VAL A 35 7.95 -1.88 12.93
C VAL A 35 7.07 -1.83 11.68
N CYS A 36 5.93 -2.50 11.75
CA CYS A 36 4.91 -2.53 10.70
C CYS A 36 3.53 -2.47 11.33
N HIS A 37 2.65 -1.69 10.76
CA HIS A 37 1.27 -1.52 11.20
C HIS A 37 0.32 -1.97 10.09
N GLU A 38 -0.88 -2.35 10.45
CA GLU A 38 -1.98 -2.57 9.52
C GLU A 38 -2.82 -1.30 9.44
N GLY A 39 -3.30 -0.96 8.24
CA GLY A 39 -4.10 0.23 8.04
C GLY A 39 -4.81 0.23 6.69
N VAL A 40 -5.61 1.25 6.47
CA VAL A 40 -6.37 1.49 5.25
C VAL A 40 -5.59 2.42 4.33
N TYR A 41 -5.34 1.95 3.11
CA TYR A 41 -4.69 2.74 2.07
C TYR A 41 -5.71 3.33 1.11
N ILE A 42 -5.65 4.64 0.86
CA ILE A 42 -6.45 5.32 -0.16
C ILE A 42 -5.57 5.67 -1.36
N PHE A 43 -6.10 5.41 -2.55
CA PHE A 43 -5.45 5.72 -3.82
C PHE A 43 -5.97 7.03 -4.39
N PHE A 44 -5.04 7.93 -4.74
CA PHE A 44 -5.26 9.08 -5.61
C PHE A 44 -4.41 8.94 -6.87
N SER A 45 -4.95 9.34 -8.03
CA SER A 45 -4.28 9.08 -9.31
C SER A 45 -2.99 9.89 -9.52
N GLY A 46 -2.81 11.01 -8.82
CA GLY A 46 -1.71 11.93 -9.08
C GLY A 46 -1.79 12.57 -10.48
N PRO A 47 -0.69 13.15 -11.01
CA PRO A 47 0.66 13.17 -10.43
C PRO A 47 0.91 14.27 -9.37
N SER A 48 -0.09 15.06 -9.00
CA SER A 48 0.02 16.05 -7.92
C SER A 48 -0.08 15.38 -6.54
N PHE A 49 0.66 15.89 -5.57
CA PHE A 49 0.35 15.59 -4.17
C PHE A 49 -1.03 16.14 -3.82
N GLU A 50 -1.65 15.49 -2.83
CA GLU A 50 -2.96 15.86 -2.35
C GLU A 50 -2.93 17.24 -1.66
N THR A 51 -4.03 17.94 -1.75
CA THR A 51 -4.26 19.16 -0.96
C THR A 51 -4.58 18.81 0.50
N PRO A 52 -4.38 19.72 1.45
CA PRO A 52 -4.81 19.51 2.84
C PRO A 52 -6.32 19.20 2.98
N ALA A 53 -7.15 19.68 2.05
CA ALA A 53 -8.59 19.38 2.03
C ALA A 53 -8.86 17.93 1.62
N GLU A 54 -8.17 17.41 0.60
CA GLU A 54 -8.24 16.01 0.17
C GLU A 54 -7.75 15.06 1.27
N ILE A 55 -6.69 15.42 2.00
CA ILE A 55 -6.20 14.64 3.14
C ILE A 55 -7.23 14.60 4.28
N ARG A 56 -7.91 15.72 4.57
CA ARG A 56 -9.02 15.69 5.54
C ARG A 56 -10.17 14.80 5.08
N ALA A 57 -10.53 14.86 3.80
CA ALA A 57 -11.57 13.99 3.24
C ALA A 57 -11.17 12.50 3.29
N ALA A 58 -9.93 12.17 2.92
CA ALA A 58 -9.38 10.82 3.03
C ALA A 58 -9.49 10.26 4.46
N ARG A 59 -9.17 11.10 5.46
CA ARG A 59 -9.27 10.73 6.87
C ARG A 59 -10.72 10.47 7.30
N VAL A 60 -11.68 11.26 6.83
CA VAL A 60 -13.11 11.03 7.08
C VAL A 60 -13.58 9.71 6.46
N LEU A 61 -13.00 9.31 5.31
CA LEU A 61 -13.24 8.02 4.67
C LEU A 61 -12.54 6.84 5.38
N GLY A 62 -11.77 7.09 6.45
CA GLY A 62 -11.11 6.07 7.25
C GLY A 62 -9.73 5.66 6.74
N ALA A 63 -9.09 6.46 5.89
CA ALA A 63 -7.74 6.17 5.42
C ALA A 63 -6.67 6.51 6.46
N ASP A 64 -5.69 5.62 6.58
CA ASP A 64 -4.48 5.77 7.40
C ASP A 64 -3.27 6.18 6.55
N ALA A 65 -3.26 5.77 5.29
CA ALA A 65 -2.19 6.06 4.33
C ALA A 65 -2.75 6.46 2.97
N VAL A 66 -2.01 7.27 2.24
CA VAL A 66 -2.36 7.75 0.90
C VAL A 66 -1.20 7.54 -0.06
N GLY A 67 -1.50 7.28 -1.31
CA GLY A 67 -0.50 7.21 -2.37
C GLY A 67 -1.10 7.03 -3.76
N MET A 68 -0.22 6.96 -4.75
CA MET A 68 -0.56 6.98 -6.19
C MET A 68 -0.34 5.63 -6.87
N SER A 69 -0.31 4.54 -6.10
CA SER A 69 -0.03 3.17 -6.59
C SER A 69 -0.90 2.14 -5.88
N THR A 70 -0.55 0.86 -6.04
CA THR A 70 -1.06 -0.26 -5.23
C THR A 70 -2.50 -0.66 -5.56
N ALA A 71 -3.48 0.24 -5.50
CA ALA A 71 -4.88 -0.11 -5.74
C ALA A 71 -5.16 -0.53 -7.20
N PRO A 72 -4.64 0.14 -8.25
CA PRO A 72 -4.81 -0.30 -9.62
C PRO A 72 -4.25 -1.71 -9.87
N GLU A 73 -3.04 -1.99 -9.36
CA GLU A 73 -2.39 -3.29 -9.48
C GLU A 73 -3.15 -4.38 -8.70
N THR A 74 -3.68 -4.01 -7.54
CA THR A 74 -4.51 -4.92 -6.72
C THR A 74 -5.79 -5.30 -7.45
N ILE A 75 -6.47 -4.34 -8.10
CA ILE A 75 -7.67 -4.62 -8.91
C ILE A 75 -7.36 -5.62 -10.03
N LEU A 76 -6.25 -5.42 -10.74
CA LEU A 76 -5.81 -6.32 -11.81
C LEU A 76 -5.48 -7.72 -11.28
N ALA A 77 -4.77 -7.81 -10.17
CA ALA A 77 -4.41 -9.08 -9.53
C ALA A 77 -5.66 -9.82 -9.04
N ARG A 78 -6.61 -9.13 -8.42
CA ARG A 78 -7.90 -9.70 -7.99
C ARG A 78 -8.72 -10.19 -9.17
N HIS A 79 -8.76 -9.43 -10.27
CA HIS A 79 -9.41 -9.88 -11.51
C HIS A 79 -8.79 -11.17 -12.06
N ALA A 80 -7.48 -11.31 -11.93
CA ALA A 80 -6.75 -12.52 -12.32
C ALA A 80 -6.86 -13.67 -11.28
N GLY A 81 -7.66 -13.53 -10.22
CA GLY A 81 -7.85 -14.57 -9.20
C GLY A 81 -6.68 -14.73 -8.22
N LEU A 82 -5.75 -13.77 -8.18
CA LEU A 82 -4.59 -13.83 -7.29
C LEU A 82 -4.97 -13.40 -5.87
N LYS A 83 -4.29 -13.99 -4.89
CA LYS A 83 -4.25 -13.50 -3.52
C LYS A 83 -3.22 -12.39 -3.42
N VAL A 84 -3.60 -11.26 -2.79
CA VAL A 84 -2.77 -10.06 -2.74
C VAL A 84 -2.46 -9.71 -1.28
N ALA A 85 -1.24 -9.28 -1.02
CA ALA A 85 -0.88 -8.48 0.14
C ALA A 85 -0.04 -7.29 -0.34
N ALA A 86 -0.12 -6.18 0.36
CA ALA A 86 0.65 -4.99 0.04
C ALA A 86 1.41 -4.50 1.26
N LEU A 87 2.60 -3.96 1.03
CA LEU A 87 3.42 -3.28 2.01
C LEU A 87 3.69 -1.86 1.52
N SER A 88 3.22 -0.87 2.26
CA SER A 88 3.49 0.54 1.97
C SER A 88 4.58 1.08 2.89
N LEU A 89 5.58 1.72 2.29
CA LEU A 89 6.61 2.42 3.03
C LEU A 89 6.17 3.87 3.27
N MET A 90 6.02 4.22 4.53
CA MET A 90 5.68 5.58 4.93
C MET A 90 6.92 6.47 4.83
N THR A 91 6.91 7.41 3.91
CA THR A 91 8.06 8.27 3.60
C THR A 91 7.94 9.67 4.18
N ASN A 92 6.73 10.14 4.38
CA ASN A 92 6.43 11.49 4.87
C ASN A 92 5.01 11.55 5.41
N TYR A 93 4.72 12.57 6.18
CA TYR A 93 3.34 12.92 6.52
C TYR A 93 2.62 13.52 5.30
N ALA A 94 1.33 13.27 5.19
CA ALA A 94 0.50 13.84 4.13
C ALA A 94 0.32 15.36 4.28
N ALA A 95 -0.10 16.01 3.21
CA ALA A 95 -0.23 17.46 3.12
C ALA A 95 -1.10 18.05 4.26
N GLY A 96 -0.59 19.08 4.91
CA GLY A 96 -1.29 19.80 5.98
C GLY A 96 -1.30 19.10 7.35
N LEU A 97 -0.66 17.95 7.51
CA LEU A 97 -0.51 17.29 8.82
C LEU A 97 0.68 17.83 9.61
N VAL A 98 1.70 18.30 8.91
CA VAL A 98 2.87 18.98 9.48
C VAL A 98 3.19 20.23 8.66
N PRO A 99 3.85 21.26 9.23
CA PRO A 99 4.31 22.40 8.46
C PRO A 99 5.35 21.99 7.41
N GLY A 100 5.32 22.63 6.24
CA GLY A 100 6.29 22.45 5.17
C GLY A 100 5.67 21.97 3.87
N ALA A 101 6.44 22.08 2.80
CA ALA A 101 6.07 21.57 1.47
C ALA A 101 6.53 20.11 1.31
N LEU A 102 5.76 19.32 0.58
CA LEU A 102 6.14 17.97 0.20
C LEU A 102 7.09 18.03 -1.02
N ALA A 103 8.15 17.24 -0.98
CA ALA A 103 9.11 17.13 -2.08
C ALA A 103 9.35 15.65 -2.43
N HIS A 104 9.33 15.35 -3.72
CA HIS A 104 9.54 13.99 -4.20
C HIS A 104 10.94 13.45 -3.86
N GLU A 105 11.95 14.32 -3.87
CA GLU A 105 13.32 13.96 -3.49
C GLU A 105 13.42 13.46 -2.04
N GLN A 106 12.64 14.04 -1.13
CA GLN A 106 12.57 13.59 0.26
C GLN A 106 11.99 12.17 0.34
N THR A 107 10.94 11.90 -0.43
CA THR A 107 10.32 10.56 -0.53
C THR A 107 11.34 9.52 -0.98
N LEU A 108 12.11 9.82 -2.03
CA LEU A 108 13.15 8.94 -2.56
C LEU A 108 14.28 8.69 -1.55
N SER A 109 14.72 9.73 -0.83
CA SER A 109 15.77 9.63 0.19
C SER A 109 15.35 8.72 1.34
N VAL A 110 14.13 8.88 1.86
CA VAL A 110 13.58 8.01 2.92
C VAL A 110 13.44 6.57 2.42
N ALA A 111 12.94 6.38 1.19
CA ALA A 111 12.79 5.05 0.59
C ALA A 111 14.15 4.33 0.48
N ALA A 112 15.20 5.02 0.04
CA ALA A 112 16.55 4.46 -0.04
C ALA A 112 17.08 4.01 1.33
N THR A 113 16.86 4.81 2.39
CA THR A 113 17.30 4.49 3.76
C THR A 113 16.58 3.27 4.34
N ALA A 114 15.34 3.04 3.94
CA ALA A 114 14.50 1.93 4.44
C ALA A 114 14.61 0.66 3.58
N ALA A 115 15.30 0.70 2.43
CA ALA A 115 15.33 -0.39 1.46
C ALA A 115 15.73 -1.74 2.05
N ASP A 116 16.76 -1.76 2.91
CA ASP A 116 17.25 -3.01 3.51
C ASP A 116 16.25 -3.61 4.50
N LYS A 117 15.53 -2.78 5.24
CA LYS A 117 14.44 -3.23 6.13
C LYS A 117 13.30 -3.84 5.32
N VAL A 118 12.90 -3.19 4.23
CA VAL A 118 11.86 -3.70 3.33
C VAL A 118 12.28 -5.04 2.73
N ARG A 119 13.52 -5.16 2.22
CA ARG A 119 14.07 -6.42 1.69
C ARG A 119 14.04 -7.54 2.71
N LEU A 120 14.44 -7.25 3.96
CA LEU A 120 14.44 -8.22 5.04
C LEU A 120 13.04 -8.73 5.34
N VAL A 121 12.05 -7.83 5.45
CA VAL A 121 10.65 -8.20 5.68
C VAL A 121 10.13 -9.08 4.54
N LEU A 122 10.35 -8.67 3.28
CA LEU A 122 9.88 -9.41 2.11
C LEU A 122 10.53 -10.81 2.01
N ARG A 123 11.84 -10.92 2.27
CA ARG A 123 12.52 -12.22 2.29
C ARG A 123 11.92 -13.14 3.35
N THR A 124 11.78 -12.64 4.59
CA THR A 124 11.19 -13.40 5.69
C THR A 124 9.75 -13.81 5.39
N PHE A 125 8.98 -12.95 4.72
CA PHE A 125 7.62 -13.25 4.28
C PHE A 125 7.58 -14.37 3.23
N LEU A 126 8.43 -14.30 2.20
CA LEU A 126 8.50 -15.32 1.16
C LEU A 126 8.92 -16.68 1.71
N GLU A 127 9.91 -16.73 2.60
CA GLU A 127 10.32 -17.96 3.31
C GLU A 127 9.19 -18.61 4.10
N ARG A 128 8.22 -17.84 4.57
CA ARG A 128 7.02 -18.31 5.28
C ARG A 128 5.86 -18.67 4.35
N CYS A 129 5.93 -18.32 3.08
CA CYS A 129 4.92 -18.67 2.08
C CYS A 129 5.27 -19.94 1.30
N ALA A 130 6.54 -20.35 1.32
CA ALA A 130 7.01 -21.62 0.75
C ALA A 130 6.61 -22.80 1.65
#